data_5f8358f2e6d40d79f14543a9fa370c76
#
_entry.id   5f8358f2e6d40d79f14543a9fa370c76
#
_cell.length_a   1.000
_cell.length_b   1.000
_cell.length_c   1.000
_cell.angle_alpha   90.00
_cell.angle_beta   90.00
_cell.angle_gamma   90.00
#
_symmetry.space_group_name_H-M   'P 1'
#
loop_
_entity.id
_entity.type
_entity.pdbx_description
1 polymer ?
#
loop_
_entity_poly.entity_id
_entity_poly.type
_entity_poly.pdbx_seq_one_letter_code
_entity_poly.pdbx_strand_id
1 'polypeptide(L)'
;MDHALANFMRKEYNLMIGDSSAEKIKKEVGTAIPTNDNKYAVKGRDIRSGTPKEVNITERDTSEALNPIIKEMINGIKDALENTPPELSADLVDMGLTLTGGGALLKNIDKRFAKETGLPVHIAEDPLACVAVGTGKALDQEEIFSTVLSE
;
A
#
# COMPACT_ATOMS: atom_id res chain seq x y z
N MET A 1 -7.00 -1.44 -2.82
CA MET A 1 -6.00 -2.24 -3.58
C MET A 1 -6.63 -3.50 -4.20
N ASP A 2 -7.32 -4.36 -3.45
CA ASP A 2 -7.89 -5.62 -3.97
C ASP A 2 -8.90 -5.39 -5.08
N HIS A 3 -9.83 -4.46 -4.91
CA HIS A 3 -10.77 -4.04 -5.97
C HIS A 3 -10.08 -3.51 -7.23
N ALA A 4 -8.93 -2.82 -7.11
CA ALA A 4 -8.19 -2.36 -8.28
C ALA A 4 -7.60 -3.53 -9.06
N LEU A 5 -7.03 -4.51 -8.37
CA LEU A 5 -6.53 -5.74 -8.99
C LEU A 5 -7.67 -6.53 -9.65
N ALA A 6 -8.81 -6.70 -8.97
CA ALA A 6 -9.96 -7.38 -9.55
C ALA A 6 -10.51 -6.67 -10.80
N ASN A 7 -10.58 -5.34 -10.78
CA ASN A 7 -10.99 -4.53 -11.92
C ASN A 7 -9.99 -4.62 -13.08
N PHE A 8 -8.70 -4.60 -12.79
CA PHE A 8 -7.64 -4.76 -13.78
C PHE A 8 -7.74 -6.14 -14.45
N MET A 9 -7.89 -7.22 -13.66
CA MET A 9 -8.07 -8.57 -14.20
C MET A 9 -9.30 -8.68 -15.10
N ARG A 10 -10.38 -8.00 -14.71
CA ARG A 10 -11.61 -7.94 -15.53
C ARG A 10 -11.36 -7.24 -16.87
N LYS A 11 -10.69 -6.08 -16.82
CA LYS A 11 -10.51 -5.21 -17.98
C LYS A 11 -9.50 -5.76 -18.97
N GLU A 12 -8.32 -6.14 -18.48
CA GLU A 12 -7.19 -6.52 -19.34
C GLU A 12 -7.25 -8.00 -19.76
N TYR A 13 -7.72 -8.88 -18.87
CA TYR A 13 -7.70 -10.33 -19.11
C TYR A 13 -9.08 -10.95 -19.35
N ASN A 14 -10.17 -10.16 -19.25
CA ASN A 14 -11.55 -10.65 -19.24
C ASN A 14 -11.77 -11.76 -18.19
N LEU A 15 -11.06 -11.66 -17.08
CA LEU A 15 -11.07 -12.65 -16.01
C LEU A 15 -11.79 -12.11 -14.78
N MET A 16 -12.83 -12.78 -14.33
CA MET A 16 -13.49 -12.50 -13.07
C MET A 16 -12.82 -13.31 -11.96
N ILE A 17 -12.33 -12.60 -10.94
CA ILE A 17 -11.76 -13.17 -9.71
C ILE A 17 -12.51 -12.66 -8.50
N GLY A 18 -12.50 -13.44 -7.41
CA GLY A 18 -13.06 -13.02 -6.11
C GLY A 18 -12.04 -12.24 -5.26
N ASP A 19 -12.55 -11.62 -4.17
CA ASP A 19 -11.74 -10.78 -3.28
C ASP A 19 -10.57 -11.55 -2.65
N SER A 20 -10.77 -12.80 -2.26
CA SER A 20 -9.71 -13.65 -1.71
C SER A 20 -8.58 -13.91 -2.72
N SER A 21 -8.94 -14.05 -4.01
CA SER A 21 -7.95 -14.21 -5.08
C SER A 21 -7.20 -12.91 -5.34
N ALA A 22 -7.88 -11.77 -5.32
CA ALA A 22 -7.26 -10.46 -5.45
C ALA A 22 -6.30 -10.17 -4.29
N GLU A 23 -6.68 -10.50 -3.06
CA GLU A 23 -5.80 -10.38 -1.89
C GLU A 23 -4.57 -11.29 -2.01
N LYS A 24 -4.74 -12.52 -2.48
CA LYS A 24 -3.63 -13.44 -2.71
C LYS A 24 -2.65 -12.88 -3.75
N ILE A 25 -3.16 -12.38 -4.88
CA ILE A 25 -2.34 -11.71 -5.90
C ILE A 25 -1.56 -10.55 -5.29
N LYS A 26 -2.23 -9.68 -4.50
CA LYS A 26 -1.58 -8.55 -3.83
C LYS A 26 -0.42 -9.00 -2.94
N LYS A 27 -0.61 -10.06 -2.15
CA LYS A 27 0.41 -10.56 -1.22
C LYS A 27 1.59 -11.24 -1.91
N GLU A 28 1.35 -11.99 -3.00
CA GLU A 28 2.37 -12.80 -3.64
C GLU A 28 3.14 -12.07 -4.75
N VAL A 29 2.44 -11.29 -5.56
CA VAL A 29 3.03 -10.63 -6.74
C VAL A 29 2.78 -9.12 -6.78
N GLY A 30 2.01 -8.58 -5.81
CA GLY A 30 1.74 -7.14 -5.71
C GLY A 30 3.01 -6.35 -5.43
N THR A 31 3.25 -5.29 -6.20
CA THR A 31 4.40 -4.40 -6.00
C THR A 31 4.08 -2.98 -6.44
N ALA A 32 4.69 -2.01 -5.78
CA ALA A 32 4.64 -0.61 -6.19
C ALA A 32 5.67 -0.27 -7.30
N ILE A 33 6.77 -1.02 -7.36
CA ILE A 33 7.82 -0.94 -8.39
C ILE A 33 8.16 -2.36 -8.81
N PRO A 34 7.95 -2.74 -10.08
CA PRO A 34 8.29 -4.07 -10.55
C PRO A 34 9.82 -4.28 -10.56
N THR A 35 10.27 -5.44 -10.14
CA THR A 35 11.68 -5.82 -10.06
C THR A 35 12.02 -7.07 -10.87
N ASN A 36 11.01 -7.83 -11.25
CA ASN A 36 11.17 -9.03 -12.08
C ASN A 36 9.95 -9.22 -13.00
N ASP A 37 10.11 -10.11 -13.98
CA ASP A 37 9.06 -10.48 -14.94
C ASP A 37 8.59 -11.94 -14.71
N ASN A 38 8.73 -12.47 -13.50
CA ASN A 38 8.24 -13.80 -13.16
C ASN A 38 6.72 -13.88 -13.36
N LYS A 39 6.28 -14.96 -13.98
CA LYS A 39 4.87 -15.20 -14.26
C LYS A 39 4.21 -15.84 -13.05
N TYR A 40 3.04 -15.33 -12.70
CA TYR A 40 2.18 -15.83 -11.65
C TYR A 40 0.83 -16.24 -12.25
N ALA A 41 0.46 -17.52 -12.08
CA ALA A 41 -0.77 -18.06 -12.63
C ALA A 41 -1.99 -17.68 -11.77
N VAL A 42 -2.97 -17.04 -12.37
CA VAL A 42 -4.24 -16.65 -11.74
C VAL A 42 -5.38 -17.40 -12.40
N LYS A 43 -6.20 -18.03 -11.56
CA LYS A 43 -7.41 -18.75 -12.01
C LYS A 43 -8.65 -17.94 -11.69
N GLY A 44 -9.60 -17.95 -12.61
CA GLY A 44 -10.87 -17.27 -12.46
C GLY A 44 -11.87 -17.76 -13.49
N ARG A 45 -12.94 -16.99 -13.69
CA ARG A 45 -13.97 -17.25 -14.69
C ARG A 45 -13.82 -16.26 -15.85
N ASP A 46 -13.74 -16.78 -17.06
CA ASP A 46 -13.80 -15.95 -18.27
C ASP A 46 -15.17 -15.25 -18.35
N ILE A 47 -15.14 -13.92 -18.54
CA ILE A 47 -16.37 -13.11 -18.54
C ILE A 47 -17.22 -13.36 -19.79
N ARG A 48 -16.60 -13.71 -20.93
CA ARG A 48 -17.29 -13.88 -22.19
C ARG A 48 -17.93 -15.25 -22.30
N SER A 49 -17.18 -16.31 -21.96
CA SER A 49 -17.64 -17.70 -22.10
C SER A 49 -18.28 -18.27 -20.83
N GLY A 50 -18.02 -17.63 -19.67
CA GLY A 50 -18.46 -18.14 -18.36
C GLY A 50 -17.66 -19.36 -17.87
N THR A 51 -16.68 -19.84 -18.63
CA THR A 51 -15.89 -21.04 -18.30
C THR A 51 -14.69 -20.71 -17.39
N PRO A 52 -14.16 -21.69 -16.65
CA PRO A 52 -12.90 -21.54 -15.94
C PRO A 52 -11.75 -21.17 -16.89
N LYS A 53 -10.92 -20.22 -16.48
CA LYS A 53 -9.77 -19.74 -17.26
C LYS A 53 -8.60 -19.47 -16.33
N GLU A 54 -7.39 -19.72 -16.83
CA GLU A 54 -6.13 -19.38 -16.19
C GLU A 54 -5.36 -18.37 -17.05
N VAL A 55 -4.78 -17.37 -16.41
CA VAL A 55 -3.92 -16.37 -17.05
C VAL A 55 -2.64 -16.19 -16.25
N ASN A 56 -1.57 -15.81 -16.92
CA ASN A 56 -0.32 -15.45 -16.27
C ASN A 56 -0.21 -13.94 -16.19
N ILE A 57 0.08 -13.43 -14.99
CA ILE A 57 0.36 -12.03 -14.72
C ILE A 57 1.78 -11.86 -14.19
N THR A 58 2.28 -10.64 -14.20
CA THR A 58 3.63 -10.27 -13.75
C THR A 58 3.56 -9.16 -12.70
N GLU A 59 4.70 -8.82 -12.09
CA GLU A 59 4.81 -7.62 -11.23
C GLU A 59 4.46 -6.33 -11.97
N ARG A 60 4.63 -6.26 -13.30
CA ARG A 60 4.24 -5.08 -14.10
C ARG A 60 2.74 -4.90 -14.11
N ASP A 61 2.00 -5.98 -14.32
CA ASP A 61 0.53 -5.95 -14.33
C ASP A 61 -0.03 -5.48 -12.99
N THR A 62 0.51 -6.00 -11.88
CA THR A 62 0.07 -5.59 -10.55
C THR A 62 0.48 -4.16 -10.21
N SER A 63 1.67 -3.72 -10.61
CA SER A 63 2.11 -2.34 -10.44
C SER A 63 1.24 -1.37 -11.23
N GLU A 64 0.85 -1.72 -12.47
CA GLU A 64 -0.05 -0.92 -13.30
C GLU A 64 -1.44 -0.83 -12.66
N ALA A 65 -1.99 -1.95 -12.21
CA ALA A 65 -3.28 -2.01 -11.54
C ALA A 65 -3.33 -1.16 -10.25
N LEU A 66 -2.24 -1.14 -9.49
CA LEU A 66 -2.16 -0.42 -8.21
C LEU A 66 -1.72 1.05 -8.34
N ASN A 67 -1.14 1.43 -9.49
CA ASN A 67 -0.59 2.77 -9.69
C ASN A 67 -1.57 3.93 -9.42
N PRO A 68 -2.85 3.88 -9.80
CA PRO A 68 -3.80 4.95 -9.48
C PRO A 68 -3.95 5.16 -7.98
N ILE A 69 -4.07 4.07 -7.20
CA ILE A 69 -4.22 4.12 -5.75
C ILE A 69 -2.94 4.61 -5.07
N ILE A 70 -1.78 4.13 -5.54
CA ILE A 70 -0.48 4.58 -5.02
C ILE A 70 -0.29 6.08 -5.27
N LYS A 71 -0.68 6.58 -6.45
CA LYS A 71 -0.64 8.02 -6.76
C LYS A 71 -1.54 8.83 -5.85
N GLU A 72 -2.74 8.35 -5.56
CA GLU A 72 -3.66 9.00 -4.63
C GLU A 72 -3.05 9.10 -3.22
N MET A 73 -2.42 8.02 -2.74
CA MET A 73 -1.69 8.03 -1.47
C MET A 73 -0.53 9.05 -1.47
N ILE A 74 0.25 9.09 -2.56
CA ILE A 74 1.36 10.05 -2.71
C ILE A 74 0.85 11.48 -2.68
N ASN A 75 -0.26 11.77 -3.36
CA ASN A 75 -0.87 13.09 -3.34
C ASN A 75 -1.30 13.48 -1.93
N GLY A 76 -1.96 12.56 -1.20
CA GLY A 76 -2.32 12.80 0.20
C GLY A 76 -1.11 13.07 1.12
N ILE A 77 0.01 12.38 0.88
CA ILE A 77 1.27 12.67 1.60
C ILE A 77 1.78 14.07 1.24
N LYS A 78 1.80 14.44 -0.04
CA LYS A 78 2.24 15.76 -0.49
C LYS A 78 1.37 16.87 0.08
N ASP A 79 0.06 16.70 0.06
CA ASP A 79 -0.89 17.65 0.64
C ASP A 79 -0.64 17.83 2.15
N ALA A 80 -0.36 16.74 2.87
CA ALA A 80 -0.01 16.81 4.29
C ALA A 80 1.31 17.55 4.54
N LEU A 81 2.33 17.30 3.70
CA LEU A 81 3.63 17.97 3.78
C LEU A 81 3.51 19.47 3.49
N GLU A 82 2.70 19.87 2.50
CA GLU A 82 2.45 21.27 2.16
C GLU A 82 1.78 22.04 3.31
N ASN A 83 0.94 21.36 4.11
CA ASN A 83 0.28 21.94 5.27
C ASN A 83 1.09 21.83 6.56
N THR A 84 2.29 21.24 6.52
CA THR A 84 3.18 21.10 7.68
C THR A 84 3.97 22.39 7.91
N PRO A 85 4.04 22.93 9.15
CA PRO A 85 4.86 24.09 9.47
C PRO A 85 6.32 23.90 9.07
N PRO A 86 7.01 24.98 8.61
CA PRO A 86 8.40 24.88 8.12
C PRO A 86 9.39 24.28 9.12
N GLU A 87 9.21 24.56 10.42
CA GLU A 87 10.06 24.02 11.49
C GLU A 87 9.97 22.49 11.57
N LEU A 88 8.75 21.94 11.48
CA LEU A 88 8.52 20.50 11.48
C LEU A 88 8.93 19.85 10.15
N SER A 89 8.80 20.59 9.04
CA SER A 89 9.23 20.11 7.73
C SER A 89 10.74 19.89 7.66
N ALA A 90 11.54 20.69 8.39
CA ALA A 90 12.98 20.50 8.47
C ALA A 90 13.33 19.14 9.12
N ASP A 91 12.62 18.75 10.17
CA ASP A 91 12.84 17.47 10.85
C ASP A 91 12.53 16.27 9.95
N LEU A 92 11.57 16.42 9.03
CA LEU A 92 11.21 15.35 8.11
C LEU A 92 12.32 14.99 7.11
N VAL A 93 13.24 15.90 6.83
CA VAL A 93 14.38 15.63 5.94
C VAL A 93 15.31 14.59 6.59
N ASP A 94 15.48 14.65 7.89
CA ASP A 94 16.36 13.74 8.64
C ASP A 94 15.61 12.50 9.14
N MET A 95 14.42 12.67 9.69
CA MET A 95 13.63 11.60 10.30
C MET A 95 12.81 10.78 9.29
N GLY A 96 12.41 11.40 8.18
CA GLY A 96 11.62 10.77 7.13
C GLY A 96 10.18 10.45 7.53
N LEU A 97 9.57 9.54 6.75
CA LEU A 97 8.21 9.07 6.93
C LEU A 97 8.21 7.61 7.39
N THR A 98 7.39 7.28 8.37
CA THR A 98 7.19 5.88 8.80
C THR A 98 5.85 5.38 8.32
N LEU A 99 5.87 4.27 7.55
CA LEU A 99 4.67 3.61 7.05
C LEU A 99 4.19 2.53 8.02
N THR A 100 2.89 2.53 8.30
CA THR A 100 2.22 1.54 9.14
C THR A 100 0.99 0.94 8.45
N GLY A 101 0.39 -0.06 9.06
CA GLY A 101 -0.78 -0.75 8.51
C GLY A 101 -0.44 -1.73 7.38
N GLY A 102 -1.44 -2.49 6.94
CA GLY A 102 -1.27 -3.54 5.93
C GLY A 102 -0.80 -3.06 4.57
N GLY A 103 -1.07 -1.79 4.21
CA GLY A 103 -0.61 -1.18 2.97
C GLY A 103 0.92 -1.01 2.90
N ALA A 104 1.57 -0.84 4.06
CA ALA A 104 3.03 -0.73 4.17
C ALA A 104 3.76 -2.02 3.77
N LEU A 105 3.06 -3.16 3.80
CA LEU A 105 3.61 -4.46 3.39
C LEU A 105 3.63 -4.68 1.88
N LEU A 106 3.09 -3.75 1.08
CA LEU A 106 3.19 -3.86 -0.37
C LEU A 106 4.66 -3.71 -0.79
N LYS A 107 5.13 -4.66 -1.59
CA LYS A 107 6.53 -4.71 -2.03
C LYS A 107 6.96 -3.40 -2.70
N ASN A 108 8.10 -2.86 -2.27
CA ASN A 108 8.71 -1.62 -2.76
C ASN A 108 7.85 -0.35 -2.61
N ILE A 109 6.85 -0.31 -1.72
CA ILE A 109 6.02 0.87 -1.49
C ILE A 109 6.86 2.01 -0.87
N ASP A 110 7.75 1.66 0.05
CA ASP A 110 8.73 2.56 0.68
C ASP A 110 9.60 3.27 -0.37
N LYS A 111 10.17 2.50 -1.30
CA LYS A 111 10.99 3.03 -2.39
C LYS A 111 10.19 3.93 -3.33
N ARG A 112 8.93 3.56 -3.60
CA ARG A 112 8.06 4.37 -4.45
C ARG A 112 7.75 5.70 -3.78
N PHE A 113 7.42 5.70 -2.50
CA PHE A 113 7.14 6.93 -1.76
C PHE A 113 8.39 7.78 -1.61
N ALA A 114 9.55 7.20 -1.24
CA ALA A 114 10.81 7.93 -1.15
C ALA A 114 11.18 8.62 -2.46
N LYS A 115 10.99 7.93 -3.59
CA LYS A 115 11.26 8.50 -4.93
C LYS A 115 10.34 9.69 -5.26
N GLU A 116 9.07 9.65 -4.87
CA GLU A 116 8.07 10.66 -5.23
C GLU A 116 8.03 11.86 -4.26
N THR A 117 8.43 11.64 -3.00
CA THR A 117 8.44 12.69 -1.97
C THR A 117 9.82 13.31 -1.77
N GLY A 118 10.88 12.61 -2.15
CA GLY A 118 12.26 13.02 -1.88
C GLY A 118 12.70 12.82 -0.42
N LEU A 119 11.87 12.21 0.43
CA LEU A 119 12.13 11.99 1.84
C LEU A 119 12.54 10.53 2.11
N PRO A 120 13.31 10.25 3.16
CA PRO A 120 13.50 8.89 3.65
C PRO A 120 12.15 8.28 4.03
N VAL A 121 11.94 7.00 3.68
CA VAL A 121 10.70 6.28 4.02
C VAL A 121 11.03 4.95 4.64
N HIS A 122 10.50 4.71 5.82
CA HIS A 122 10.73 3.51 6.61
C HIS A 122 9.43 2.73 6.81
N ILE A 123 9.52 1.40 6.81
CA ILE A 123 8.40 0.54 7.21
C ILE A 123 8.60 0.23 8.69
N ALA A 124 7.54 0.39 9.50
CA ALA A 124 7.59 0.06 10.91
C ALA A 124 7.92 -1.43 11.12
N GLU A 125 8.54 -1.78 12.24
CA GLU A 125 8.96 -3.15 12.56
C GLU A 125 7.79 -4.15 12.55
N ASP A 126 6.66 -3.77 13.13
CA ASP A 126 5.38 -4.50 13.01
C ASP A 126 4.28 -3.55 12.54
N PRO A 127 4.15 -3.35 11.21
CA PRO A 127 3.24 -2.34 10.69
C PRO A 127 1.76 -2.64 10.96
N LEU A 128 1.38 -3.89 11.21
CA LEU A 128 0.00 -4.27 11.51
C LEU A 128 -0.38 -4.00 12.97
N ALA A 129 0.56 -4.12 13.88
CA ALA A 129 0.33 -3.95 15.31
C ALA A 129 0.57 -2.52 15.81
N CYS A 130 1.25 -1.65 15.04
CA CYS A 130 1.68 -0.31 15.46
C CYS A 130 0.58 0.52 16.12
N VAL A 131 -0.63 0.55 15.53
CA VAL A 131 -1.75 1.34 16.06
C VAL A 131 -2.22 0.79 17.40
N ALA A 132 -2.42 -0.53 17.50
CA ALA A 132 -2.87 -1.18 18.73
C ALA A 132 -1.84 -1.04 19.85
N VAL A 133 -0.55 -1.27 19.54
CA VAL A 133 0.55 -1.12 20.51
C VAL A 133 0.72 0.33 20.94
N GLY A 134 0.65 1.28 19.99
CA GLY A 134 0.73 2.71 20.29
C GLY A 134 -0.40 3.20 21.17
N THR A 135 -1.64 2.80 20.87
CA THR A 135 -2.81 3.10 21.70
C THR A 135 -2.69 2.51 23.09
N GLY A 136 -2.24 1.25 23.22
CA GLY A 136 -1.99 0.63 24.53
C GLY A 136 -0.96 1.40 25.34
N LYS A 137 0.18 1.75 24.73
CA LYS A 137 1.21 2.58 25.41
C LYS A 137 0.69 3.95 25.84
N ALA A 138 -0.15 4.59 25.03
CA ALA A 138 -0.75 5.88 25.37
C ALA A 138 -1.68 5.76 26.57
N LEU A 139 -2.47 4.71 26.66
CA LEU A 139 -3.34 4.42 27.82
C LEU A 139 -2.55 4.09 29.08
N ASP A 140 -1.48 3.31 28.97
CA ASP A 140 -0.61 2.98 30.10
C ASP A 140 0.15 4.20 30.66
N GLN A 141 0.31 5.25 29.84
CA GLN A 141 1.03 6.49 30.17
C GLN A 141 0.11 7.72 30.10
N GLU A 142 -1.11 7.59 30.61
CA GLU A 142 -2.16 8.61 30.56
C GLU A 142 -1.67 10.00 31.07
N GLU A 143 -0.82 10.04 32.10
CA GLU A 143 -0.25 11.29 32.62
C GLU A 143 0.60 12.05 31.59
N ILE A 144 1.31 11.33 30.73
CA ILE A 144 2.18 11.92 29.69
C ILE A 144 1.35 12.35 28.47
N PHE A 145 0.34 11.57 28.13
CA PHE A 145 -0.47 11.79 26.94
C PHE A 145 -1.82 12.48 27.21
N SER A 146 -2.06 12.94 28.44
CA SER A 146 -3.32 13.59 28.85
C SER A 146 -3.72 14.75 27.95
N THR A 147 -2.77 15.54 27.47
CA THR A 147 -3.01 16.66 26.57
C THR A 147 -3.50 16.23 25.18
N VAL A 148 -3.10 15.05 24.73
CA VAL A 148 -3.49 14.48 23.42
C VAL A 148 -4.78 13.69 23.52
N LEU A 149 -5.07 13.11 24.69
CA LEU A 149 -6.26 12.29 24.93
C LEU A 149 -7.49 13.11 25.32
N SER A 150 -7.33 14.41 25.64
CA SER A 150 -8.42 15.29 26.12
C SER A 150 -9.03 16.18 25.02
N GLU A 151 -8.58 16.11 23.79
CA GLU A 151 -9.17 16.73 22.61
C GLU A 151 -10.00 15.70 21.83
#